data_2e915d73ed647bbbd333aa01cd2786cf
#
_entry.id   2e915d73ed647bbbd333aa01cd2786cf
#
_cell.length_a   1.000
_cell.length_b   1.000
_cell.length_c   1.000
_cell.angle_alpha   90.00
_cell.angle_beta   90.00
_cell.angle_gamma   90.00
#
_symmetry.space_group_name_H-M   'P 1'
#
loop_
_entity.id
_entity.type
_entity.pdbx_description
1 polymer ?
#
loop_
_entity_poly.entity_id
_entity_poly.type
_entity_poly.pdbx_seq_one_letter_code
_entity_poly.pdbx_strand_id
1 'polypeptide(L)'
;SPSAQPARWAPDIVCPEMTKEQIHEIIEAFAKTAKLCKDAGVDGVEVHAVHEGYLLDQFAISFFNKRTDEYGGSFENRYRFAAEVVKAIKESCGQDYPVSLRYSVESKMKGFCEGAMPGEDYVEVGRNMEESEKAAKYLQDMGYDMLNADNGTYDSWYWAHPPMYM
;
A
#
# COMPACT_ATOMS: atom_id res chain seq x y z
N SER A 1 -8.17 -5.38 -7.54
CA SER A 1 -8.19 -3.99 -7.05
C SER A 1 -9.25 -3.79 -5.96
N PRO A 2 -9.19 -2.71 -5.14
CA PRO A 2 -10.21 -2.45 -4.13
C PRO A 2 -11.60 -2.21 -4.74
N SER A 3 -11.66 -1.54 -5.89
CA SER A 3 -12.87 -1.26 -6.65
C SER A 3 -12.59 -1.46 -8.13
N ALA A 4 -13.62 -1.70 -8.93
CA ALA A 4 -13.43 -1.90 -10.38
C ALA A 4 -12.77 -0.68 -11.01
N GLN A 5 -11.66 -0.88 -11.71
CA GLN A 5 -10.89 0.20 -12.35
C GLN A 5 -10.09 -0.31 -13.54
N PRO A 6 -9.71 0.56 -14.50
CA PRO A 6 -8.85 0.18 -15.60
C PRO A 6 -7.50 -0.36 -15.10
N ALA A 7 -6.95 -1.33 -15.82
CA ALA A 7 -5.58 -1.75 -15.58
C ALA A 7 -4.61 -0.67 -16.09
N ARG A 8 -3.61 -0.29 -15.26
CA ARG A 8 -2.65 0.78 -15.57
C ARG A 8 -1.98 0.62 -16.95
N TRP A 9 -1.53 -0.58 -17.27
CA TRP A 9 -0.76 -0.86 -18.49
C TRP A 9 -1.61 -1.41 -19.65
N ALA A 10 -2.91 -1.62 -19.42
CA ALA A 10 -3.86 -2.10 -20.41
C ALA A 10 -5.25 -1.51 -20.10
N PRO A 11 -5.48 -0.22 -20.38
CA PRO A 11 -6.71 0.48 -19.95
C PRO A 11 -8.02 -0.13 -20.47
N ASP A 12 -7.96 -0.89 -21.54
CA ASP A 12 -9.12 -1.65 -22.08
C ASP A 12 -9.52 -2.84 -21.19
N ILE A 13 -8.66 -3.24 -20.25
CA ILE A 13 -8.93 -4.31 -19.30
C ILE A 13 -9.38 -3.70 -17.98
N VAL A 14 -10.54 -4.11 -17.49
CA VAL A 14 -11.04 -3.71 -16.18
C VAL A 14 -10.59 -4.73 -15.15
N CYS A 15 -9.81 -4.28 -14.16
CA CYS A 15 -9.52 -5.04 -12.96
C CYS A 15 -10.77 -5.06 -12.07
N PRO A 16 -11.38 -6.23 -11.79
CA PRO A 16 -12.60 -6.29 -10.99
C PRO A 16 -12.33 -5.91 -9.53
N GLU A 17 -13.40 -5.53 -8.84
CA GLU A 17 -13.37 -5.40 -7.39
C GLU A 17 -13.13 -6.78 -6.75
N MET A 18 -12.22 -6.82 -5.77
CA MET A 18 -11.94 -8.04 -5.01
C MET A 18 -13.09 -8.37 -4.08
N THR A 19 -13.40 -9.67 -3.97
CA THR A 19 -14.28 -10.16 -2.90
C THR A 19 -13.55 -10.17 -1.55
N LYS A 20 -14.29 -10.24 -0.45
CA LYS A 20 -13.71 -10.37 0.90
C LYS A 20 -12.93 -11.67 1.05
N GLU A 21 -13.41 -12.75 0.44
CA GLU A 21 -12.73 -14.03 0.43
C GLU A 21 -11.35 -13.92 -0.22
N GLN A 22 -11.25 -13.22 -1.36
CA GLN A 22 -9.96 -12.95 -2.02
C GLN A 22 -9.02 -12.09 -1.17
N ILE A 23 -9.54 -11.12 -0.42
CA ILE A 23 -8.76 -10.32 0.52
C ILE A 23 -8.18 -11.22 1.61
N HIS A 24 -9.00 -12.09 2.22
CA HIS A 24 -8.58 -13.03 3.25
C HIS A 24 -7.56 -14.04 2.73
N GLU A 25 -7.76 -14.59 1.53
CA GLU A 25 -6.78 -15.49 0.88
C GLU A 25 -5.41 -14.83 0.73
N ILE A 26 -5.37 -13.53 0.39
CA ILE A 26 -4.11 -12.79 0.27
C ILE A 26 -3.48 -12.56 1.64
N ILE A 27 -4.25 -12.22 2.67
CA ILE A 27 -3.75 -12.07 4.05
C ILE A 27 -3.09 -13.37 4.52
N GLU A 28 -3.77 -14.50 4.30
CA GLU A 28 -3.22 -15.83 4.62
C GLU A 28 -1.95 -16.15 3.83
N ALA A 29 -1.90 -15.75 2.56
CA ALA A 29 -0.72 -15.93 1.71
C ALA A 29 0.48 -15.12 2.21
N PHE A 30 0.28 -13.88 2.68
CA PHE A 30 1.34 -13.09 3.34
C PHE A 30 1.86 -13.78 4.60
N ALA A 31 0.97 -14.25 5.47
CA ALA A 31 1.35 -14.94 6.70
C ALA A 31 2.12 -16.24 6.41
N LYS A 32 1.66 -17.04 5.46
CA LYS A 32 2.33 -18.26 5.01
C LYS A 32 3.71 -17.99 4.42
N THR A 33 3.82 -16.96 3.59
CA THR A 33 5.11 -16.56 2.98
C THR A 33 6.10 -16.09 4.04
N ALA A 34 5.67 -15.24 4.97
CA ALA A 34 6.51 -14.80 6.08
C ALA A 34 6.98 -15.98 6.96
N LYS A 35 6.10 -16.94 7.21
CA LYS A 35 6.46 -18.15 7.95
C LYS A 35 7.51 -18.98 7.22
N LEU A 36 7.41 -19.15 5.91
CA LEU A 36 8.44 -19.81 5.10
C LEU A 36 9.78 -19.07 5.15
N CYS A 37 9.78 -17.74 5.09
CA CYS A 37 10.99 -16.93 5.24
C CYS A 37 11.63 -17.15 6.61
N LYS A 38 10.84 -17.09 7.68
CA LYS A 38 11.33 -17.36 9.04
C LYS A 38 11.92 -18.75 9.19
N ASP A 39 11.24 -19.78 8.68
CA ASP A 39 11.71 -21.17 8.76
C ASP A 39 13.00 -21.40 7.93
N ALA A 40 13.22 -20.58 6.90
CA ALA A 40 14.46 -20.56 6.13
C ALA A 40 15.59 -19.74 6.80
N GLY A 41 15.37 -19.16 7.98
CA GLY A 41 16.36 -18.39 8.74
C GLY A 41 16.45 -16.91 8.35
N VAL A 42 15.43 -16.36 7.69
CA VAL A 42 15.33 -14.91 7.40
C VAL A 42 14.87 -14.18 8.67
N ASP A 43 15.59 -13.12 9.06
CA ASP A 43 15.39 -12.43 10.33
C ASP A 43 14.13 -11.54 10.39
N GLY A 44 13.59 -11.14 9.25
CA GLY A 44 12.38 -10.31 9.15
C GLY A 44 11.89 -10.18 7.71
N VAL A 45 10.73 -9.59 7.50
CA VAL A 45 10.14 -9.40 6.17
C VAL A 45 9.69 -7.96 5.97
N GLU A 46 9.71 -7.51 4.72
CA GLU A 46 9.12 -6.23 4.31
C GLU A 46 7.90 -6.47 3.42
N VAL A 47 6.77 -5.87 3.83
CA VAL A 47 5.54 -5.84 3.03
C VAL A 47 5.60 -4.62 2.10
N HIS A 48 5.43 -4.85 0.81
CA HIS A 48 5.48 -3.78 -0.18
C HIS A 48 4.10 -3.17 -0.42
N ALA A 49 3.92 -1.91 0.00
CA ALA A 49 2.65 -1.19 -0.06
C ALA A 49 2.84 0.27 -0.52
N VAL A 50 3.48 0.45 -1.68
CA VAL A 50 3.80 1.78 -2.22
C VAL A 50 3.59 1.83 -3.72
N HIS A 51 3.67 3.04 -4.30
CA HIS A 51 3.59 3.32 -5.73
C HIS A 51 2.22 3.10 -6.37
N GLU A 52 1.12 3.28 -5.64
CA GLU A 52 -0.26 3.30 -6.15
C GLU A 52 -0.65 2.05 -6.99
N GLY A 53 0.28 1.48 -7.74
CA GLY A 53 0.05 0.25 -8.52
C GLY A 53 -0.02 -1.02 -7.70
N TYR A 54 0.45 -1.00 -6.44
CA TYR A 54 0.41 -2.14 -5.53
C TYR A 54 -0.88 -2.18 -4.73
N LEU A 55 -1.33 -3.40 -4.43
CA LEU A 55 -2.66 -3.67 -3.90
C LEU A 55 -2.95 -2.94 -2.60
N LEU A 56 -2.05 -2.99 -1.62
CA LEU A 56 -2.26 -2.36 -0.31
C LEU A 56 -2.35 -0.84 -0.41
N ASP A 57 -1.54 -0.23 -1.28
CA ASP A 57 -1.59 1.22 -1.51
C ASP A 57 -2.90 1.63 -2.19
N GLN A 58 -3.39 0.84 -3.14
CA GLN A 58 -4.69 1.08 -3.77
C GLN A 58 -5.84 1.01 -2.75
N PHE A 59 -5.79 0.09 -1.78
CA PHE A 59 -6.77 0.04 -0.70
C PHE A 59 -6.71 1.27 0.20
N ALA A 60 -5.51 1.77 0.51
CA ALA A 60 -5.31 2.94 1.36
C ALA A 60 -5.76 4.25 0.70
N ILE A 61 -5.58 4.40 -0.62
CA ILE A 61 -5.88 5.64 -1.34
C ILE A 61 -7.36 5.72 -1.72
N SER A 62 -8.07 6.73 -1.19
CA SER A 62 -9.52 6.91 -1.42
C SER A 62 -9.88 7.19 -2.88
N PHE A 63 -8.92 7.64 -3.70
CA PHE A 63 -9.10 7.81 -5.14
C PHE A 63 -9.42 6.48 -5.83
N PHE A 64 -8.77 5.38 -5.42
CA PHE A 64 -8.99 4.03 -5.95
C PHE A 64 -10.04 3.24 -5.17
N ASN A 65 -10.06 3.42 -3.86
CA ASN A 65 -10.93 2.64 -2.98
C ASN A 65 -12.29 3.30 -2.82
N LYS A 66 -13.28 2.81 -3.57
CA LYS A 66 -14.68 3.25 -3.52
C LYS A 66 -15.58 2.25 -2.81
N ARG A 67 -15.00 1.29 -2.08
CA ARG A 67 -15.76 0.29 -1.31
C ARG A 67 -16.62 0.94 -0.23
N THR A 68 -17.74 0.30 0.05
CA THR A 68 -18.68 0.74 1.11
C THR A 68 -18.76 -0.26 2.27
N ASP A 69 -17.91 -1.30 2.22
CA ASP A 69 -17.78 -2.28 3.29
C ASP A 69 -16.64 -1.91 4.27
N GLU A 70 -16.26 -2.85 5.14
CA GLU A 70 -15.23 -2.66 6.16
C GLU A 70 -13.81 -2.42 5.62
N TYR A 71 -13.59 -2.54 4.32
CA TYR A 71 -12.32 -2.27 3.65
C TYR A 71 -12.32 -0.93 2.89
N GLY A 72 -13.35 -0.10 3.02
CA GLY A 72 -13.46 1.17 2.34
C GLY A 72 -14.14 2.27 3.15
N GLY A 73 -14.19 3.47 2.59
CA GLY A 73 -14.77 4.64 3.23
C GLY A 73 -13.84 5.30 4.24
N SER A 74 -13.94 4.99 5.53
CA SER A 74 -13.14 5.64 6.58
C SER A 74 -11.64 5.35 6.44
N PHE A 75 -10.82 6.20 7.06
CA PHE A 75 -9.37 6.00 7.11
C PHE A 75 -9.03 4.59 7.66
N GLU A 76 -9.60 4.21 8.78
CA GLU A 76 -9.32 2.93 9.44
C GLU A 76 -9.70 1.74 8.56
N ASN A 77 -10.81 1.84 7.83
CA ASN A 77 -11.24 0.82 6.88
C ASN A 77 -10.30 0.69 5.68
N ARG A 78 -9.83 1.82 5.13
CA ARG A 78 -8.90 1.81 4.00
C ARG A 78 -7.53 1.21 4.38
N TYR A 79 -7.09 1.37 5.62
CA TYR A 79 -5.84 0.81 6.14
C TYR A 79 -6.00 -0.57 6.80
N ARG A 80 -7.23 -1.07 6.93
CA ARG A 80 -7.55 -2.37 7.53
C ARG A 80 -6.79 -3.51 6.89
N PHE A 81 -6.72 -3.57 5.57
CA PHE A 81 -6.03 -4.66 4.89
C PHE A 81 -4.56 -4.73 5.29
N ALA A 82 -3.84 -3.62 5.32
CA ALA A 82 -2.46 -3.57 5.77
C ALA A 82 -2.32 -3.98 7.25
N ALA A 83 -3.26 -3.56 8.10
CA ALA A 83 -3.29 -3.93 9.51
C ALA A 83 -3.52 -5.44 9.72
N GLU A 84 -4.43 -6.04 8.96
CA GLU A 84 -4.69 -7.49 9.03
C GLU A 84 -3.52 -8.32 8.50
N VAL A 85 -2.79 -7.84 7.50
CA VAL A 85 -1.56 -8.49 7.00
C VAL A 85 -0.50 -8.58 8.09
N VAL A 86 -0.16 -7.47 8.75
CA VAL A 86 0.87 -7.52 9.82
C VAL A 86 0.42 -8.39 10.99
N LYS A 87 -0.85 -8.31 11.38
CA LYS A 87 -1.42 -9.14 12.43
C LYS A 87 -1.28 -10.63 12.10
N ALA A 88 -1.67 -11.04 10.90
CA ALA A 88 -1.57 -12.45 10.46
C ALA A 88 -0.10 -12.94 10.41
N ILE A 89 0.83 -12.08 9.97
CA ILE A 89 2.27 -12.40 10.00
C ILE A 89 2.75 -12.58 11.45
N LYS A 90 2.40 -11.65 12.35
CA LYS A 90 2.79 -11.75 13.77
C LYS A 90 2.17 -12.97 14.48
N GLU A 91 0.95 -13.34 14.15
CA GLU A 91 0.30 -14.57 14.66
C GLU A 91 1.02 -15.82 14.16
N SER A 92 1.45 -15.84 12.90
CA SER A 92 2.13 -16.99 12.29
C SER A 92 3.60 -17.11 12.68
N CYS A 93 4.30 -15.98 12.81
CA CYS A 93 5.76 -15.94 13.02
C CYS A 93 6.16 -15.63 14.46
N GLY A 94 5.24 -15.20 15.31
CA GLY A 94 5.51 -14.69 16.67
C GLY A 94 5.64 -13.18 16.70
N GLN A 95 5.30 -12.59 17.87
CA GLN A 95 5.21 -11.13 18.04
C GLN A 95 6.56 -10.41 17.85
N ASP A 96 7.66 -11.09 18.14
CA ASP A 96 9.02 -10.53 18.03
C ASP A 96 9.61 -10.64 16.60
N TYR A 97 8.91 -11.28 15.65
CA TYR A 97 9.40 -11.39 14.28
C TYR A 97 9.27 -10.05 13.57
N PRO A 98 10.39 -9.41 13.10
CA PRO A 98 10.36 -8.07 12.52
C PRO A 98 9.55 -8.01 11.23
N VAL A 99 8.63 -7.04 11.15
CA VAL A 99 7.83 -6.77 9.96
C VAL A 99 7.94 -5.29 9.60
N SER A 100 8.53 -5.01 8.45
CA SER A 100 8.58 -3.68 7.85
C SER A 100 7.43 -3.47 6.87
N LEU A 101 6.98 -2.23 6.72
CA LEU A 101 6.12 -1.81 5.62
C LEU A 101 6.84 -0.76 4.78
N ARG A 102 7.01 -1.02 3.48
CA ARG A 102 7.40 0.01 2.53
C ARG A 102 6.15 0.76 2.08
N TYR A 103 6.07 2.08 2.34
CA TYR A 103 4.91 2.87 2.01
C TYR A 103 5.28 4.26 1.47
N SER A 104 4.41 4.85 0.65
CA SER A 104 4.62 6.18 0.11
C SER A 104 4.13 7.25 1.09
N VAL A 105 4.98 8.24 1.37
CA VAL A 105 4.66 9.37 2.24
C VAL A 105 3.71 10.34 1.54
N GLU A 106 4.01 10.72 0.29
CA GLU A 106 3.13 11.48 -0.58
C GLU A 106 2.99 10.76 -1.91
N SER A 107 1.78 10.68 -2.44
CA SER A 107 1.55 10.01 -3.72
C SER A 107 2.03 10.82 -4.91
N LYS A 108 1.97 12.15 -4.84
CA LYS A 108 2.29 13.09 -5.92
C LYS A 108 1.49 12.79 -7.19
N MET A 109 0.19 12.55 -7.02
CA MET A 109 -0.72 12.22 -8.11
C MET A 109 -1.87 13.21 -8.18
N LYS A 110 -2.26 13.56 -9.40
CA LYS A 110 -3.38 14.46 -9.72
C LYS A 110 -4.54 13.76 -10.43
N GLY A 111 -4.36 12.49 -10.79
CA GLY A 111 -5.35 11.66 -11.45
C GLY A 111 -4.85 10.25 -11.70
N PHE A 112 -5.67 9.42 -12.35
CA PHE A 112 -5.28 8.07 -12.76
C PHE A 112 -4.19 8.12 -13.82
N CYS A 113 -3.04 7.54 -13.55
CA CYS A 113 -1.85 7.61 -14.40
C CYS A 113 -1.34 9.04 -14.65
N GLU A 114 -1.57 9.96 -13.72
CA GLU A 114 -1.16 11.35 -13.82
C GLU A 114 -0.34 11.77 -12.59
N GLY A 115 0.98 11.81 -12.74
CA GLY A 115 1.90 12.32 -11.72
C GLY A 115 2.01 13.84 -11.76
N ALA A 116 2.14 14.46 -10.58
CA ALA A 116 2.42 15.89 -10.47
C ALA A 116 3.89 16.20 -10.74
N MET A 117 4.15 17.29 -11.47
CA MET A 117 5.50 17.76 -11.78
C MET A 117 6.09 18.55 -10.61
N PRO A 118 7.42 18.59 -10.45
CA PRO A 118 8.06 19.49 -9.50
C PRO A 118 7.67 20.95 -9.75
N GLY A 119 7.14 21.62 -8.72
CA GLY A 119 6.70 23.01 -8.80
C GLY A 119 5.35 23.25 -9.48
N GLU A 120 4.66 22.18 -9.88
CA GLU A 120 3.29 22.26 -10.39
C GLU A 120 2.32 22.57 -9.26
N ASP A 121 1.38 23.47 -9.50
CA ASP A 121 0.22 23.69 -8.62
C ASP A 121 -0.86 22.65 -8.97
N TYR A 122 -1.13 21.73 -8.04
CA TYR A 122 -2.08 20.64 -8.25
C TYR A 122 -2.83 20.28 -6.96
N VAL A 123 -3.92 19.55 -7.11
CA VAL A 123 -4.65 18.96 -5.99
C VAL A 123 -4.21 17.50 -5.85
N GLU A 124 -3.60 17.15 -4.73
CA GLU A 124 -3.23 15.77 -4.40
C GLU A 124 -4.49 14.92 -4.25
N VAL A 125 -4.67 13.89 -5.09
CA VAL A 125 -5.79 12.95 -5.02
C VAL A 125 -5.41 11.62 -4.36
N GLY A 126 -4.13 11.40 -4.16
CA GLY A 126 -3.58 10.25 -3.42
C GLY A 126 -3.41 10.53 -1.94
N ARG A 127 -2.33 10.02 -1.38
CA ARG A 127 -1.96 10.28 0.03
C ARG A 127 -1.18 11.58 0.12
N ASN A 128 -1.59 12.47 1.01
CA ASN A 128 -0.88 13.68 1.38
C ASN A 128 -0.12 13.50 2.71
N MET A 129 0.67 14.50 3.11
CA MET A 129 1.46 14.46 4.35
C MET A 129 0.62 14.28 5.60
N GLU A 130 -0.55 14.91 5.71
CA GLU A 130 -1.43 14.80 6.87
C GLU A 130 -1.95 13.37 7.05
N GLU A 131 -2.43 12.75 5.97
CA GLU A 131 -2.83 11.33 6.00
C GLU A 131 -1.65 10.42 6.29
N SER A 132 -0.45 10.77 5.78
CA SER A 132 0.77 10.00 5.98
C SER A 132 1.21 9.94 7.44
N GLU A 133 1.19 11.07 8.15
CA GLU A 133 1.50 11.13 9.58
C GLU A 133 0.52 10.27 10.40
N LYS A 134 -0.77 10.39 10.10
CA LYS A 134 -1.81 9.56 10.72
C LYS A 134 -1.60 8.08 10.41
N ALA A 135 -1.26 7.74 9.15
CA ALA A 135 -1.03 6.38 8.71
C ALA A 135 0.19 5.75 9.39
N ALA A 136 1.30 6.49 9.49
CA ALA A 136 2.51 6.01 10.16
C ALA A 136 2.23 5.61 11.61
N LYS A 137 1.53 6.47 12.35
CA LYS A 137 1.12 6.18 13.73
C LYS A 137 0.20 4.97 13.81
N TYR A 138 -0.82 4.91 12.97
CA TYR A 138 -1.78 3.80 12.94
C TYR A 138 -1.10 2.47 12.60
N LEU A 139 -0.24 2.43 11.59
CA LEU A 139 0.46 1.22 11.16
C LEU A 139 1.44 0.71 12.23
N GLN A 140 2.13 1.62 12.92
CA GLN A 140 2.94 1.27 14.09
C GLN A 140 2.08 0.62 15.19
N ASP A 141 0.94 1.22 15.51
CA ASP A 141 0.04 0.71 16.55
C ASP A 141 -0.57 -0.66 16.17
N MET A 142 -0.68 -0.95 14.86
CA MET A 142 -1.15 -2.24 14.35
C MET A 142 -0.08 -3.34 14.34
N GLY A 143 1.20 -3.01 14.56
CA GLY A 143 2.27 -3.98 14.75
C GLY A 143 3.40 -3.98 13.72
N TYR A 144 3.47 -3.00 12.82
CA TYR A 144 4.67 -2.81 12.01
C TYR A 144 5.82 -2.26 12.87
N ASP A 145 6.98 -2.90 12.79
CA ASP A 145 8.16 -2.51 13.59
C ASP A 145 8.97 -1.42 12.92
N MET A 146 8.88 -1.30 11.60
CA MET A 146 9.61 -0.33 10.79
C MET A 146 8.76 0.14 9.60
N LEU A 147 8.90 1.40 9.25
CA LEU A 147 8.34 1.98 8.02
C LEU A 147 9.50 2.39 7.11
N ASN A 148 9.58 1.76 5.94
CA ASN A 148 10.49 2.15 4.88
C ASN A 148 9.78 3.21 4.01
N ALA A 149 10.06 4.49 4.31
CA ALA A 149 9.39 5.61 3.68
C ALA A 149 9.89 5.83 2.25
N ASP A 150 8.99 5.80 1.31
CA ASP A 150 9.20 6.12 -0.10
C ASP A 150 8.36 7.35 -0.49
N ASN A 151 8.45 7.82 -1.72
CA ASN A 151 7.74 9.00 -2.18
C ASN A 151 7.28 8.82 -3.63
N GLY A 152 6.11 9.39 -3.93
CA GLY A 152 5.55 9.36 -5.27
C GLY A 152 4.87 8.06 -5.67
N THR A 153 4.42 8.04 -6.91
CA THR A 153 3.82 6.91 -7.61
C THR A 153 4.65 6.57 -8.84
N TYR A 154 4.24 5.58 -9.63
CA TYR A 154 4.87 5.29 -10.92
C TYR A 154 4.91 6.49 -11.87
N ASP A 155 3.91 7.37 -11.81
CA ASP A 155 3.79 8.50 -12.71
C ASP A 155 4.65 9.69 -12.31
N SER A 156 4.98 9.81 -11.02
CA SER A 156 5.92 10.82 -10.51
C SER A 156 7.36 10.32 -10.42
N TRP A 157 7.61 9.07 -10.79
CA TRP A 157 8.91 8.43 -10.62
C TRP A 157 10.04 9.12 -11.40
N TYR A 158 9.77 9.63 -12.60
CA TYR A 158 10.77 10.32 -13.41
C TYR A 158 11.43 11.51 -12.70
N TRP A 159 10.68 12.19 -11.84
CA TRP A 159 11.19 13.33 -11.08
C TRP A 159 11.60 12.98 -9.66
N ALA A 160 10.92 12.02 -9.05
CA ALA A 160 11.25 11.55 -7.70
C ALA A 160 12.56 10.73 -7.69
N HIS A 161 12.82 9.99 -8.78
CA HIS A 161 14.01 9.18 -8.98
C HIS A 161 14.64 9.49 -10.34
N PRO A 162 15.29 10.66 -10.51
CA PRO A 162 15.90 11.02 -11.80
C PRO A 162 16.97 9.99 -12.19
N PRO A 163 17.11 9.68 -13.46
CA PRO A 163 18.15 8.79 -13.93
C PRO A 163 19.53 9.33 -13.54
N MET A 164 20.43 8.45 -13.10
CA MET A 164 21.77 8.79 -12.61
C MET A 164 22.67 9.36 -13.72
N TYR A 165 22.26 9.21 -14.98
CA TYR A 165 22.95 9.74 -16.17
C TYR A 165 21.96 10.50 -17.02
N MET A 166 22.08 11.81 -17.06
CA MET A 166 21.51 12.68 -18.08
C MET A 166 22.64 13.22 -18.95
#